data_76afbdefb43d99c30f3757564fe67318
#
_entry.id   76afbdefb43d99c30f3757564fe67318
#
_cell.length_a   1.000
_cell.length_b   1.000
_cell.length_c   1.000
_cell.angle_alpha   90.00
_cell.angle_beta   90.00
_cell.angle_gamma   90.00
#
_symmetry.space_group_name_H-M   'P 1'
#
loop_
_entity.id
_entity.type
_entity.pdbx_description
1 polymer ?
#
loop_
_entity_poly.entity_id
_entity_poly.type
_entity_poly.pdbx_seq_one_letter_code
_entity_poly.pdbx_strand_id
1 'polypeptide(L)'
;EGIFSMVDFGYGSLHNLLKRNLTYHDIDRIYLTHNHPDHICDLVPFLFASRYPINPRVKDLEIVAGSGFKQFFNTLMKAYKRWLIPTSFKVRILEQDEETKNYDGLIVTSKKVKHIELSRGYRFESTQGKILAVSGDTDYCDEIIALGKEADLMILECSMPDNMKLKGHLTPTECGKLGKKANCRKLCLTHFYPVCDQKDL
;
A
#
# COMPACT_ATOMS: atom_id res chain seq x y z
N GLU A 1 -4.58 -21.48 -8.06
CA GLU A 1 -5.04 -20.07 -8.21
C GLU A 1 -4.30 -19.25 -7.15
N GLY A 2 -3.60 -18.19 -7.58
CA GLY A 2 -2.82 -17.33 -6.68
C GLY A 2 -3.69 -16.31 -5.96
N ILE A 3 -3.22 -15.79 -4.81
CA ILE A 3 -3.84 -14.67 -4.09
C ILE A 3 -3.40 -13.37 -4.74
N PHE A 4 -4.33 -12.54 -5.16
CA PHE A 4 -4.05 -11.24 -5.75
C PHE A 4 -4.12 -10.14 -4.68
N SER A 5 -2.99 -9.51 -4.44
CA SER A 5 -2.86 -8.46 -3.42
C SER A 5 -2.46 -7.13 -4.04
N MET A 6 -2.91 -6.05 -3.43
CA MET A 6 -2.51 -4.67 -3.77
C MET A 6 -1.86 -3.99 -2.58
N VAL A 7 -0.96 -3.07 -2.85
CA VAL A 7 -0.44 -2.11 -1.85
C VAL A 7 -0.95 -0.75 -2.22
N ASP A 8 -1.68 -0.14 -1.30
CA ASP A 8 -2.46 1.07 -1.43
C ASP A 8 -3.57 0.99 -2.49
N PHE A 9 -4.53 1.88 -2.37
CA PHE A 9 -5.70 1.94 -3.25
C PHE A 9 -6.10 3.40 -3.50
N GLY A 10 -5.13 4.17 -3.95
CA GLY A 10 -5.26 5.61 -4.23
C GLY A 10 -5.97 5.89 -5.55
N TYR A 11 -6.05 7.19 -5.89
CA TYR A 11 -6.75 7.68 -7.06
C TYR A 11 -6.32 6.99 -8.37
N GLY A 12 -7.30 6.48 -9.10
CA GLY A 12 -7.11 5.79 -10.37
C GLY A 12 -6.75 4.31 -10.25
N SER A 13 -6.60 3.76 -9.04
CA SER A 13 -6.27 2.35 -8.82
C SER A 13 -7.30 1.42 -9.46
N LEU A 14 -8.61 1.68 -9.23
CA LEU A 14 -9.70 0.89 -9.82
C LEU A 14 -9.69 0.97 -11.35
N HIS A 15 -9.46 2.15 -11.92
CA HIS A 15 -9.37 2.33 -13.35
C HIS A 15 -8.15 1.63 -13.96
N ASN A 16 -7.00 1.67 -13.28
CA ASN A 16 -5.79 0.99 -13.73
C ASN A 16 -5.91 -0.54 -13.66
N LEU A 17 -6.67 -1.10 -12.72
CA LEU A 17 -7.01 -2.52 -12.72
C LEU A 17 -7.75 -2.90 -14.00
N LEU A 18 -8.80 -2.15 -14.37
CA LEU A 18 -9.58 -2.41 -15.58
C LEU A 18 -8.71 -2.37 -16.85
N LYS A 19 -7.77 -1.43 -16.95
CA LYS A 19 -6.81 -1.37 -18.07
C LYS A 19 -5.92 -2.62 -18.18
N ARG A 20 -5.79 -3.38 -17.09
CA ARG A 20 -5.00 -4.62 -17.03
C ARG A 20 -5.87 -5.88 -17.06
N ASN A 21 -7.14 -5.73 -17.47
CA ASN A 21 -8.16 -6.78 -17.47
C ASN A 21 -8.38 -7.42 -16.09
N LEU A 22 -8.18 -6.64 -15.04
CA LEU A 22 -8.48 -7.01 -13.66
C LEU A 22 -9.67 -6.18 -13.17
N THR A 23 -10.44 -6.76 -12.26
CA THR A 23 -11.65 -6.13 -11.73
C THR A 23 -11.68 -6.20 -10.21
N TYR A 24 -12.70 -5.62 -9.60
CA TYR A 24 -12.94 -5.75 -8.16
C TYR A 24 -13.21 -7.20 -7.71
N HIS A 25 -13.45 -8.13 -8.62
CA HIS A 25 -13.60 -9.56 -8.30
C HIS A 25 -12.28 -10.25 -8.02
N ASP A 26 -11.17 -9.76 -8.60
CA ASP A 26 -9.89 -10.45 -8.58
C ASP A 26 -9.09 -10.19 -7.29
N ILE A 27 -9.32 -9.06 -6.62
CA ILE A 27 -8.54 -8.64 -5.45
C ILE A 27 -8.92 -9.46 -4.22
N ASP A 28 -7.94 -10.11 -3.59
CA ASP A 28 -8.11 -10.83 -2.32
C ASP A 28 -7.79 -9.95 -1.12
N ARG A 29 -6.70 -9.19 -1.22
CA ARG A 29 -6.15 -8.45 -0.10
C ARG A 29 -5.62 -7.10 -0.53
N ILE A 30 -5.83 -6.09 0.31
CA ILE A 30 -5.27 -4.74 0.15
C ILE A 30 -4.42 -4.45 1.38
N TYR A 31 -3.14 -4.15 1.18
CA TYR A 31 -2.24 -3.63 2.20
C TYR A 31 -2.23 -2.11 2.09
N LEU A 32 -2.64 -1.42 3.13
CA LEU A 32 -2.65 0.05 3.17
C LEU A 32 -1.47 0.55 3.98
N THR A 33 -0.65 1.39 3.38
CA THR A 33 0.48 2.00 4.06
C THR A 33 0.02 3.02 5.07
N HIS A 34 -0.96 3.85 4.72
CA HIS A 34 -1.60 4.82 5.60
C HIS A 34 -2.93 5.31 5.00
N ASN A 35 -3.58 6.28 5.64
CA ASN A 35 -4.94 6.70 5.29
C ASN A 35 -5.05 8.09 4.64
N HIS A 36 -3.97 8.64 4.07
CA HIS A 36 -4.10 9.83 3.23
C HIS A 36 -4.97 9.54 2.00
N PRO A 37 -5.72 10.53 1.50
CA PRO A 37 -6.69 10.32 0.42
C PRO A 37 -6.07 9.71 -0.85
N ASP A 38 -4.88 10.12 -1.23
CA ASP A 38 -4.16 9.63 -2.40
C ASP A 38 -3.70 8.17 -2.30
N HIS A 39 -3.79 7.56 -1.11
CA HIS A 39 -3.50 6.15 -0.88
C HIS A 39 -4.74 5.27 -0.71
N ILE A 40 -5.92 5.86 -0.45
CA ILE A 40 -7.12 5.08 -0.12
C ILE A 40 -8.41 5.50 -0.84
N CYS A 41 -8.42 6.60 -1.60
CA CYS A 41 -9.67 7.19 -2.10
C CYS A 41 -10.48 6.27 -3.02
N ASP A 42 -9.84 5.38 -3.78
CA ASP A 42 -10.53 4.40 -4.63
C ASP A 42 -11.16 3.24 -3.85
N LEU A 43 -10.90 3.11 -2.54
CA LEU A 43 -11.58 2.11 -1.70
C LEU A 43 -13.10 2.32 -1.67
N VAL A 44 -13.55 3.57 -1.70
CA VAL A 44 -15.00 3.91 -1.70
C VAL A 44 -15.67 3.44 -3.00
N PRO A 45 -15.23 3.86 -4.20
CA PRO A 45 -15.82 3.37 -5.45
C PRO A 45 -15.62 1.86 -5.64
N PHE A 46 -14.54 1.27 -5.16
CA PHE A 46 -14.34 -0.17 -5.18
C PHE A 46 -15.42 -0.91 -4.39
N LEU A 47 -15.65 -0.54 -3.12
CA LEU A 47 -16.67 -1.16 -2.29
C LEU A 47 -18.08 -0.94 -2.86
N PHE A 48 -18.34 0.24 -3.41
CA PHE A 48 -19.61 0.54 -4.06
C PHE A 48 -19.83 -0.33 -5.31
N ALA A 49 -18.85 -0.41 -6.21
CA ALA A 49 -18.91 -1.24 -7.41
C ALA A 49 -19.05 -2.72 -7.08
N SER A 50 -18.41 -3.20 -6.02
CA SER A 50 -18.46 -4.59 -5.56
C SER A 50 -19.87 -5.07 -5.16
N ARG A 51 -20.82 -4.14 -4.96
CA ARG A 51 -22.21 -4.41 -4.63
C ARG A 51 -23.15 -4.45 -5.83
N TYR A 52 -22.65 -4.24 -7.03
CA TYR A 52 -23.50 -4.12 -8.22
C TYR A 52 -24.39 -5.36 -8.40
N PRO A 53 -25.74 -5.25 -8.43
CA PRO A 53 -26.63 -6.39 -8.25
C PRO A 53 -26.59 -7.39 -9.40
N ILE A 54 -26.18 -6.99 -10.60
CA ILE A 54 -26.12 -7.90 -11.76
C ILE A 54 -24.91 -8.82 -11.68
N ASN A 55 -23.78 -8.32 -11.13
CA ASN A 55 -22.55 -9.09 -10.98
C ASN A 55 -21.86 -8.70 -9.67
N PRO A 56 -22.41 -9.08 -8.50
CA PRO A 56 -21.85 -8.70 -7.22
C PRO A 56 -20.55 -9.48 -6.97
N ARG A 57 -19.61 -8.83 -6.28
CA ARG A 57 -18.47 -9.56 -5.72
C ARG A 57 -18.97 -10.55 -4.66
N VAL A 58 -18.49 -11.78 -4.70
CA VAL A 58 -18.80 -12.83 -3.70
C VAL A 58 -17.56 -13.25 -2.89
N LYS A 59 -16.37 -12.90 -3.35
CA LYS A 59 -15.09 -13.22 -2.72
C LYS A 59 -14.85 -12.26 -1.55
N ASP A 60 -14.54 -12.78 -0.36
CA ASP A 60 -14.19 -11.97 0.80
C ASP A 60 -12.99 -11.06 0.49
N LEU A 61 -12.92 -9.92 1.15
CA LEU A 61 -11.83 -8.96 1.04
C LEU A 61 -11.14 -8.82 2.40
N GLU A 62 -9.82 -8.91 2.41
CA GLU A 62 -9.02 -8.55 3.56
C GLU A 62 -8.33 -7.21 3.32
N ILE A 63 -8.35 -6.33 4.32
CA ILE A 63 -7.61 -5.06 4.34
C ILE A 63 -6.66 -5.11 5.52
N VAL A 64 -5.37 -5.07 5.23
CA VAL A 64 -4.29 -5.02 6.22
C VAL A 64 -3.80 -3.59 6.33
N ALA A 65 -3.76 -3.03 7.52
CA ALA A 65 -3.35 -1.64 7.75
C ALA A 65 -2.79 -1.46 9.17
N GLY A 66 -2.19 -0.32 9.47
CA GLY A 66 -1.74 0.03 10.82
C GLY A 66 -2.91 0.21 11.81
N SER A 67 -2.64 0.08 13.11
CA SER A 67 -3.62 0.28 14.19
C SER A 67 -4.32 1.63 14.10
N GLY A 68 -5.64 1.64 14.29
CA GLY A 68 -6.52 2.81 14.13
C GLY A 68 -7.27 2.84 12.80
N PHE A 69 -6.84 2.06 11.80
CA PHE A 69 -7.53 2.00 10.51
C PHE A 69 -8.96 1.45 10.64
N LYS A 70 -9.20 0.48 11.52
CA LYS A 70 -10.54 -0.06 11.79
C LYS A 70 -11.52 1.04 12.26
N GLN A 71 -11.05 1.96 13.10
CA GLN A 71 -11.87 3.09 13.54
C GLN A 71 -12.17 4.04 12.39
N PHE A 72 -11.16 4.36 11.56
CA PHE A 72 -11.33 5.17 10.36
C PHE A 72 -12.34 4.52 9.40
N PHE A 73 -12.17 3.23 9.10
CA PHE A 73 -13.06 2.47 8.22
C PHE A 73 -14.51 2.47 8.73
N ASN A 74 -14.71 2.27 10.03
CA ASN A 74 -16.04 2.35 10.65
C ASN A 74 -16.69 3.74 10.48
N THR A 75 -15.89 4.81 10.55
CA THR A 75 -16.37 6.17 10.31
C THR A 75 -16.77 6.37 8.85
N LEU A 76 -15.98 5.86 7.93
CA LEU A 76 -16.29 5.86 6.50
C LEU A 76 -17.60 5.11 6.22
N MET A 77 -17.78 3.93 6.82
CA MET A 77 -19.01 3.14 6.71
C MET A 77 -20.23 3.89 7.27
N LYS A 78 -20.08 4.62 8.37
CA LYS A 78 -21.15 5.47 8.93
C LYS A 78 -21.52 6.62 7.99
N ALA A 79 -20.53 7.26 7.33
CA ALA A 79 -20.77 8.36 6.40
C ALA A 79 -21.56 7.91 5.16
N TYR A 80 -21.17 6.79 4.56
CA TYR A 80 -21.81 6.26 3.34
C TYR A 80 -22.96 5.28 3.63
N LYS A 81 -23.10 4.81 4.88
CA LYS A 81 -24.20 3.91 5.32
C LYS A 81 -24.30 2.68 4.40
N ARG A 82 -25.55 2.33 4.03
CA ARG A 82 -25.85 1.16 3.19
C ARG A 82 -25.09 1.12 1.85
N TRP A 83 -24.58 2.24 1.37
CA TRP A 83 -23.94 2.31 0.05
C TRP A 83 -22.58 1.62 -0.03
N LEU A 84 -21.88 1.46 1.11
CA LEU A 84 -20.62 0.76 1.18
C LEU A 84 -20.69 -0.60 1.89
N ILE A 85 -21.79 -0.90 2.60
CA ILE A 85 -21.92 -2.17 3.34
C ILE A 85 -22.03 -3.31 2.34
N PRO A 86 -21.09 -4.27 2.31
CA PRO A 86 -21.17 -5.44 1.43
C PRO A 86 -22.41 -6.27 1.74
N THR A 87 -23.04 -6.81 0.71
CA THR A 87 -24.25 -7.64 0.82
C THR A 87 -24.01 -9.11 0.49
N SER A 88 -22.92 -9.42 -0.22
CA SER A 88 -22.61 -10.74 -0.77
C SER A 88 -21.22 -11.26 -0.40
N PHE A 89 -20.41 -10.47 0.30
CA PHE A 89 -19.06 -10.83 0.77
C PHE A 89 -18.75 -10.14 2.09
N LYS A 90 -17.66 -10.54 2.75
CA LYS A 90 -17.20 -9.92 3.99
C LYS A 90 -15.96 -9.07 3.73
N VAL A 91 -15.87 -7.94 4.44
CA VAL A 91 -14.63 -7.16 4.56
C VAL A 91 -14.06 -7.41 5.94
N ARG A 92 -12.82 -7.89 5.99
CA ARG A 92 -12.07 -8.13 7.23
C ARG A 92 -10.95 -7.10 7.33
N ILE A 93 -10.97 -6.30 8.41
CA ILE A 93 -9.89 -5.37 8.72
C ILE A 93 -8.92 -6.08 9.65
N LEU A 94 -7.68 -6.22 9.21
CA LEU A 94 -6.57 -6.81 9.96
C LEU A 94 -5.58 -5.69 10.28
N GLU A 95 -5.56 -5.26 11.53
CA GLU A 95 -4.57 -4.28 11.98
C GLU A 95 -3.27 -5.01 12.26
N GLN A 96 -2.20 -4.53 11.62
CA GLN A 96 -0.85 -5.07 11.73
C GLN A 96 0.12 -3.92 12.00
N ASP A 97 0.72 -3.94 13.16
CA ASP A 97 1.74 -2.97 13.54
C ASP A 97 3.15 -3.50 13.24
N GLU A 98 4.11 -3.33 14.16
CA GLU A 98 5.50 -3.76 13.98
C GLU A 98 5.66 -5.26 14.24
N GLU A 99 5.17 -6.06 13.33
CA GLU A 99 5.13 -7.51 13.46
C GLU A 99 5.31 -8.22 12.12
N THR A 100 5.52 -9.53 12.18
CA THR A 100 5.59 -10.41 11.01
C THR A 100 4.45 -11.42 11.08
N LYS A 101 3.68 -11.52 10.02
CA LYS A 101 2.57 -12.49 9.88
C LYS A 101 2.70 -13.30 8.60
N ASN A 102 2.16 -14.51 8.64
CA ASN A 102 2.03 -15.36 7.47
C ASN A 102 0.59 -15.27 6.93
N TYR A 103 0.44 -14.86 5.69
CA TYR A 103 -0.81 -14.77 4.96
C TYR A 103 -0.80 -15.77 3.80
N ASP A 104 -1.27 -16.98 4.06
CA ASP A 104 -1.39 -18.04 3.03
C ASP A 104 -0.07 -18.35 2.30
N GLY A 105 1.04 -18.37 3.04
CA GLY A 105 2.38 -18.61 2.52
C GLY A 105 3.18 -17.34 2.16
N LEU A 106 2.54 -16.20 2.12
CA LEU A 106 3.23 -14.90 2.01
C LEU A 106 3.57 -14.39 3.40
N ILE A 107 4.86 -14.31 3.72
CA ILE A 107 5.34 -13.71 4.98
C ILE A 107 5.38 -12.20 4.81
N VAL A 108 4.66 -11.48 5.66
CA VAL A 108 4.55 -10.02 5.60
C VAL A 108 5.04 -9.42 6.90
N THR A 109 6.11 -8.64 6.82
CA THR A 109 6.62 -7.82 7.93
C THR A 109 6.21 -6.37 7.70
N SER A 110 5.61 -5.76 8.71
CA SER A 110 5.32 -4.33 8.75
C SER A 110 6.17 -3.62 9.78
N LYS A 111 6.54 -2.38 9.49
CA LYS A 111 7.20 -1.47 10.43
C LYS A 111 6.61 -0.08 10.32
N LYS A 112 6.53 0.61 11.45
CA LYS A 112 6.18 2.03 11.48
C LYS A 112 7.25 2.83 10.74
N VAL A 113 6.84 3.79 9.91
CA VAL A 113 7.75 4.66 9.16
C VAL A 113 7.49 6.13 9.52
N LYS A 114 8.39 7.01 9.10
CA LYS A 114 8.38 8.43 9.53
C LYS A 114 7.50 9.30 8.64
N HIS A 115 6.17 9.23 8.82
CA HIS A 115 5.23 10.11 8.12
C HIS A 115 4.10 10.50 9.08
N ILE A 116 3.02 9.72 9.16
CA ILE A 116 1.96 9.90 10.16
C ILE A 116 1.87 8.66 11.07
N GLU A 117 1.06 8.75 12.14
CA GLU A 117 0.96 7.68 13.15
C GLU A 117 0.58 6.31 12.56
N LEU A 118 -0.30 6.31 11.56
CA LEU A 118 -0.76 5.08 10.88
C LEU A 118 0.23 4.56 9.84
N SER A 119 1.28 5.30 9.48
CA SER A 119 2.16 4.95 8.37
C SER A 119 2.98 3.71 8.63
N ARG A 120 2.89 2.77 7.70
CA ARG A 120 3.61 1.49 7.69
C ARG A 120 4.30 1.27 6.35
N GLY A 121 5.54 0.81 6.42
CA GLY A 121 6.19 0.15 5.30
C GLY A 121 6.00 -1.36 5.41
N TYR A 122 6.08 -2.05 4.29
CA TYR A 122 5.88 -3.49 4.21
C TYR A 122 7.05 -4.20 3.52
N ARG A 123 7.38 -5.39 4.02
CA ARG A 123 8.23 -6.36 3.37
C ARG A 123 7.41 -7.63 3.14
N PHE A 124 7.42 -8.11 1.92
CA PHE A 124 6.72 -9.33 1.47
C PHE A 124 7.76 -10.36 1.06
N GLU A 125 7.69 -11.55 1.64
CA GLU A 125 8.55 -12.69 1.32
C GLU A 125 7.70 -13.85 0.84
N SER A 126 7.91 -14.25 -0.41
CA SER A 126 7.20 -15.39 -0.99
C SER A 126 7.81 -16.73 -0.54
N THR A 127 7.05 -17.83 -0.69
CA THR A 127 7.55 -19.21 -0.44
C THR A 127 8.75 -19.59 -1.32
N GLN A 128 8.96 -18.86 -2.42
CA GLN A 128 10.13 -19.05 -3.31
C GLN A 128 11.33 -18.19 -2.90
N GLY A 129 11.28 -17.52 -1.76
CA GLY A 129 12.32 -16.61 -1.27
C GLY A 129 12.45 -15.30 -2.02
N LYS A 130 11.43 -14.90 -2.80
CA LYS A 130 11.40 -13.57 -3.44
C LYS A 130 10.94 -12.52 -2.46
N ILE A 131 11.64 -11.39 -2.46
CA ILE A 131 11.45 -10.32 -1.50
C ILE A 131 11.10 -9.03 -2.21
N LEU A 132 9.94 -8.46 -1.84
CA LEU A 132 9.50 -7.12 -2.22
C LEU A 132 9.41 -6.26 -0.95
N ALA A 133 9.98 -5.05 -0.98
CA ALA A 133 9.78 -4.04 0.05
C ALA A 133 9.10 -2.80 -0.53
N VAL A 134 8.15 -2.23 0.20
CA VAL A 134 7.41 -1.02 -0.18
C VAL A 134 7.41 -0.05 1.00
N SER A 135 7.82 1.19 0.79
CA SER A 135 7.93 2.16 1.88
C SER A 135 6.58 2.73 2.33
N GLY A 136 5.63 2.94 1.41
CA GLY A 136 4.62 3.98 1.61
C GLY A 136 5.31 5.34 1.76
N ASP A 137 4.57 6.35 2.21
CA ASP A 137 5.14 7.68 2.46
C ASP A 137 5.99 7.67 3.73
N THR A 138 7.19 8.22 3.63
CA THR A 138 8.13 8.23 4.75
C THR A 138 9.25 9.25 4.57
N ASP A 139 9.76 9.75 5.68
CA ASP A 139 11.09 10.36 5.73
C ASP A 139 12.17 9.28 5.83
N TYR A 140 13.44 9.68 5.72
CA TYR A 140 14.58 8.79 5.91
C TYR A 140 14.54 8.13 7.29
N CYS A 141 14.54 6.80 7.33
CA CYS A 141 14.54 6.03 8.59
C CYS A 141 15.18 4.64 8.43
N ASP A 142 15.64 4.08 9.54
CA ASP A 142 16.32 2.79 9.55
C ASP A 142 15.34 1.62 9.35
N GLU A 143 14.06 1.82 9.66
CA GLU A 143 12.99 0.84 9.45
C GLU A 143 12.87 0.47 7.97
N ILE A 144 13.04 1.45 7.05
CA ILE A 144 13.04 1.21 5.61
C ILE A 144 14.27 0.41 5.18
N ILE A 145 15.44 0.64 5.79
CA ILE A 145 16.64 -0.19 5.53
C ILE A 145 16.38 -1.63 5.96
N ALA A 146 15.77 -1.82 7.13
CA ALA A 146 15.45 -3.16 7.66
C ALA A 146 14.44 -3.90 6.77
N LEU A 147 13.37 -3.23 6.32
CA LEU A 147 12.39 -3.82 5.40
C LEU A 147 13.00 -4.17 4.05
N GLY A 148 13.87 -3.28 3.52
CA GLY A 148 14.52 -3.44 2.22
C GLY A 148 15.72 -4.37 2.19
N LYS A 149 16.16 -4.90 3.35
CA LYS A 149 17.38 -5.72 3.43
C LYS A 149 17.36 -6.86 2.44
N GLU A 150 18.31 -6.85 1.49
CA GLU A 150 18.49 -7.86 0.43
C GLU A 150 17.23 -8.10 -0.41
N ALA A 151 16.34 -7.10 -0.53
CA ALA A 151 15.14 -7.22 -1.35
C ALA A 151 15.48 -7.40 -2.83
N ASP A 152 14.75 -8.30 -3.51
CA ASP A 152 14.82 -8.41 -4.98
C ASP A 152 14.32 -7.13 -5.65
N LEU A 153 13.29 -6.50 -5.06
CA LEU A 153 12.75 -5.22 -5.49
C LEU A 153 12.40 -4.38 -4.25
N MET A 154 12.88 -3.16 -4.22
CA MET A 154 12.53 -2.15 -3.22
C MET A 154 11.83 -0.99 -3.93
N ILE A 155 10.60 -0.69 -3.53
CA ILE A 155 9.80 0.41 -4.06
C ILE A 155 9.74 1.50 -2.99
N LEU A 156 10.32 2.65 -3.29
CA LEU A 156 10.35 3.81 -2.40
C LEU A 156 9.55 4.97 -2.98
N GLU A 157 8.84 5.68 -2.11
CA GLU A 157 8.35 7.00 -2.44
C GLU A 157 9.53 7.93 -2.73
N CYS A 158 9.34 8.92 -3.59
CA CYS A 158 10.33 9.93 -3.95
C CYS A 158 9.59 11.21 -4.36
N SER A 159 8.99 11.87 -3.39
CA SER A 159 8.02 12.92 -3.66
C SER A 159 8.63 14.19 -4.19
N MET A 160 9.86 14.51 -3.79
CA MET A 160 10.46 15.83 -4.05
C MET A 160 11.90 15.74 -4.57
N PRO A 161 12.33 16.69 -5.42
CA PRO A 161 13.73 16.87 -5.77
C PRO A 161 14.59 17.16 -4.52
N ASP A 162 15.89 16.86 -4.56
CA ASP A 162 16.80 17.03 -3.41
C ASP A 162 16.82 18.46 -2.84
N ASN A 163 16.72 19.46 -3.70
CA ASN A 163 16.72 20.88 -3.30
C ASN A 163 15.36 21.38 -2.78
N MET A 164 14.34 20.52 -2.76
CA MET A 164 12.98 20.83 -2.31
C MET A 164 12.48 19.85 -1.25
N LYS A 165 13.38 19.27 -0.47
CA LYS A 165 13.06 18.31 0.59
C LYS A 165 11.87 18.75 1.44
N LEU A 166 10.88 17.88 1.54
CA LEU A 166 9.71 18.03 2.41
C LEU A 166 9.80 17.02 3.56
N LYS A 167 9.56 17.49 4.78
CA LYS A 167 9.54 16.62 5.96
C LYS A 167 8.45 15.55 5.80
N GLY A 168 8.79 14.31 6.11
CA GLY A 168 7.89 13.16 5.98
C GLY A 168 7.94 12.48 4.61
N HIS A 169 8.79 12.95 3.69
CA HIS A 169 8.96 12.39 2.35
C HIS A 169 10.42 12.25 1.97
N LEU A 170 10.72 11.39 1.00
CA LEU A 170 12.08 11.13 0.52
C LEU A 170 12.42 11.97 -0.71
N THR A 171 13.72 12.07 -0.95
CA THR A 171 14.33 12.64 -2.15
C THR A 171 15.15 11.59 -2.90
N PRO A 172 15.51 11.80 -4.19
CA PRO A 172 16.30 10.84 -4.98
C PRO A 172 17.60 10.41 -4.29
N THR A 173 18.37 11.37 -3.75
CA THR A 173 19.61 11.06 -3.03
C THR A 173 19.37 10.20 -1.79
N GLU A 174 18.30 10.45 -1.05
CA GLU A 174 17.94 9.65 0.12
C GLU A 174 17.50 8.24 -0.28
N CYS A 175 16.69 8.11 -1.34
CA CYS A 175 16.29 6.82 -1.89
C CYS A 175 17.51 5.98 -2.30
N GLY A 176 18.47 6.59 -3.01
CA GLY A 176 19.70 5.92 -3.40
C GLY A 176 20.52 5.45 -2.20
N LYS A 177 20.62 6.28 -1.14
CA LYS A 177 21.31 5.90 0.11
C LYS A 177 20.60 4.73 0.83
N LEU A 178 19.27 4.76 0.90
CA LEU A 178 18.47 3.69 1.51
C LEU A 178 18.64 2.37 0.74
N GLY A 179 18.49 2.39 -0.58
CA GLY A 179 18.67 1.21 -1.43
C GLY A 179 20.07 0.59 -1.30
N LYS A 180 21.11 1.43 -1.28
CA LYS A 180 22.50 0.98 -1.07
C LYS A 180 22.70 0.35 0.31
N LYS A 181 22.19 0.99 1.38
CA LYS A 181 22.31 0.45 2.75
C LYS A 181 21.51 -0.84 2.93
N ALA A 182 20.35 -0.96 2.29
CA ALA A 182 19.54 -2.17 2.29
C ALA A 182 20.15 -3.29 1.45
N ASN A 183 21.13 -3.01 0.60
CA ASN A 183 21.69 -3.96 -0.38
C ASN A 183 20.59 -4.57 -1.28
N CYS A 184 19.60 -3.77 -1.69
CA CYS A 184 18.54 -4.25 -2.57
C CYS A 184 19.06 -4.48 -3.99
N ARG A 185 18.50 -5.45 -4.71
CA ARG A 185 18.90 -5.79 -6.08
C ARG A 185 18.40 -4.79 -7.12
N LYS A 186 17.16 -4.32 -6.92
CA LYS A 186 16.51 -3.30 -7.76
C LYS A 186 15.83 -2.29 -6.89
N LEU A 187 15.99 -1.03 -7.24
CA LEU A 187 15.30 0.10 -6.63
C LEU A 187 14.34 0.68 -7.67
N CYS A 188 13.08 0.87 -7.29
CA CYS A 188 12.06 1.57 -8.06
C CYS A 188 11.56 2.76 -7.25
N LEU A 189 11.45 3.92 -7.89
CA LEU A 189 10.92 5.13 -7.27
C LEU A 189 9.50 5.39 -7.75
N THR A 190 8.66 5.89 -6.88
CA THR A 190 7.25 6.19 -7.12
C THR A 190 6.83 7.44 -6.34
N HIS A 191 5.56 7.81 -6.41
CA HIS A 191 4.97 8.90 -5.63
C HIS A 191 5.60 10.27 -5.93
N PHE A 192 5.93 10.53 -7.20
CA PHE A 192 6.48 11.81 -7.63
C PHE A 192 5.41 12.89 -7.61
N TYR A 193 5.70 14.04 -6.99
CA TYR A 193 4.89 15.23 -7.17
C TYR A 193 5.18 15.89 -8.54
N PRO A 194 4.23 16.69 -9.09
CA PRO A 194 4.37 17.28 -10.42
C PRO A 194 5.64 18.11 -10.63
N VAL A 195 6.23 18.63 -9.54
CA VAL A 195 7.51 19.35 -9.60
C VAL A 195 8.68 18.46 -10.06
N CYS A 196 8.57 17.15 -9.88
CA CYS A 196 9.57 16.18 -10.31
C CYS A 196 9.60 16.01 -11.83
N ASP A 197 8.47 16.20 -12.52
CA ASP A 197 8.37 16.09 -13.99
C ASP A 197 9.19 17.14 -14.74
N GLN A 198 9.61 18.19 -14.04
CA GLN A 198 10.39 19.32 -14.59
C GLN A 198 11.89 19.23 -14.24
N LYS A 199 12.32 18.15 -13.63
CA LYS A 199 13.68 17.94 -13.11
C LYS A 199 14.24 16.61 -13.56
N ASP A 200 15.52 16.57 -13.91
CA ASP A 200 16.31 15.33 -13.90
C ASP A 200 16.51 14.90 -12.44
N LEU A 201 16.03 13.72 -12.09
CA LEU A 201 16.07 13.14 -10.75
C LEU A 201 17.29 12.24 -10.56
#